data_e5d111e57c6ffd337769226d6b9a3dd9
#
_entry.id   e5d111e57c6ffd337769226d6b9a3dd9
#
_cell.length_a   1.000
_cell.length_b   1.000
_cell.length_c   1.000
_cell.angle_alpha   90.00
_cell.angle_beta   90.00
_cell.angle_gamma   90.00
#
_symmetry.space_group_name_H-M   'P 1'
#
loop_
_entity.id
_entity.type
_entity.pdbx_description
1 polymer ?
#
loop_
_entity_poly.entity_id
_entity_poly.type
_entity_poly.pdbx_seq_one_letter_code
_entity_poly.pdbx_strand_id
1 'polypeptide(L)'
;DRGGVAVLQRPDTEMKCAGAPLKYTFIVEDYLTRRGTRAHSQVIYNSNNQALFSVPIVSEKVRMLYRERNIQMNYDRTLQAIDLDRRIATFSSPQGKVQQEYDFINVIPPMKAPDVVRNSPLPWPTGAWANEGWLEVDRGTLRHVRYPNVFGIGDIAGVPKGKTAASVKWQVPVAIEHLLADISDKPTDALYTGYTSCPLITRLGQAMLVEFDYENNLVHSFPGFIAP
;
A
#
# COMPACT_ATOMS: atom_id res chain seq x y z
N ASP A 1 11.54 -23.69 14.02
CA ASP A 1 10.79 -24.91 13.77
C ASP A 1 9.84 -25.35 14.92
N ARG A 2 9.66 -24.52 15.96
CA ARG A 2 8.82 -24.85 17.13
C ARG A 2 7.45 -24.17 17.12
N GLY A 3 7.13 -23.41 16.08
CA GLY A 3 6.00 -22.50 16.08
C GLY A 3 6.33 -21.16 16.72
N GLY A 4 5.31 -20.38 17.09
CA GLY A 4 5.46 -19.07 17.72
C GLY A 4 4.47 -18.04 17.22
N VAL A 5 4.66 -16.78 17.65
CA VAL A 5 3.78 -15.65 17.32
C VAL A 5 4.44 -14.79 16.25
N ALA A 6 3.84 -14.76 15.05
CA ALA A 6 4.23 -13.88 13.95
C ALA A 6 3.30 -12.67 13.88
N VAL A 7 3.85 -11.47 14.08
CA VAL A 7 3.12 -10.21 14.06
C VAL A 7 3.46 -9.42 12.79
N LEU A 8 2.43 -9.06 12.06
CA LEU A 8 2.54 -8.24 10.85
C LEU A 8 1.67 -7.00 11.01
N GLN A 9 2.06 -5.92 10.36
CA GLN A 9 1.36 -4.65 10.53
C GLN A 9 1.40 -3.79 9.27
N ARG A 10 0.52 -2.80 9.23
CA ARG A 10 0.49 -1.71 8.27
C ARG A 10 0.72 -0.39 9.03
N PRO A 11 1.57 0.54 8.50
CA PRO A 11 1.73 1.87 9.09
C PRO A 11 0.48 2.73 8.89
N ASP A 12 0.38 3.80 9.63
CA ASP A 12 -0.71 4.79 9.57
C ASP A 12 -0.49 5.91 8.53
N THR A 13 0.66 5.91 7.87
CA THR A 13 0.96 6.85 6.78
C THR A 13 0.50 6.33 5.43
N GLU A 14 0.45 7.22 4.43
CA GLU A 14 0.28 6.83 3.04
C GLU A 14 1.35 5.79 2.65
N MET A 15 0.92 4.67 2.09
CA MET A 15 1.80 3.52 1.89
C MET A 15 2.06 3.23 0.41
N LYS A 16 3.33 3.07 0.07
CA LYS A 16 3.76 2.52 -1.21
C LYS A 16 3.36 1.05 -1.29
N CYS A 17 2.71 0.65 -2.40
CA CYS A 17 2.19 -0.70 -2.58
C CYS A 17 1.35 -1.19 -1.38
N ALA A 18 0.23 -0.54 -1.11
CA ALA A 18 -0.62 -0.79 0.08
C ALA A 18 -1.11 -2.24 0.25
N GLY A 19 -1.01 -3.07 -0.78
CA GLY A 19 -1.25 -4.51 -0.70
C GLY A 19 -0.06 -5.34 -0.20
N ALA A 20 1.14 -4.75 -0.08
CA ALA A 20 2.34 -5.51 0.30
C ALA A 20 2.25 -6.19 1.68
N PRO A 21 1.73 -5.55 2.74
CA PRO A 21 1.57 -6.20 4.04
C PRO A 21 0.66 -7.41 4.00
N LEU A 22 -0.40 -7.34 3.20
CA LEU A 22 -1.35 -8.46 3.03
C LEU A 22 -0.68 -9.64 2.32
N LYS A 23 0.06 -9.36 1.24
CA LYS A 23 0.85 -10.39 0.52
C LYS A 23 1.85 -11.07 1.44
N TYR A 24 2.59 -10.27 2.20
CA TYR A 24 3.60 -10.80 3.09
C TYR A 24 2.98 -11.67 4.20
N THR A 25 1.82 -11.29 4.74
CA THR A 25 1.08 -12.10 5.69
C THR A 25 0.68 -13.46 5.10
N PHE A 26 0.16 -13.48 3.89
CA PHE A 26 -0.17 -14.72 3.18
C PHE A 26 1.06 -15.60 2.94
N ILE A 27 2.20 -14.99 2.55
CA ILE A 27 3.44 -15.72 2.30
C ILE A 27 3.99 -16.34 3.61
N VAL A 28 3.94 -15.62 4.72
CA VAL A 28 4.33 -16.14 6.03
C VAL A 28 3.45 -17.32 6.43
N GLU A 29 2.14 -17.19 6.27
CA GLU A 29 1.18 -18.26 6.56
C GLU A 29 1.43 -19.51 5.69
N ASP A 30 1.58 -19.32 4.37
CA ASP A 30 1.87 -20.43 3.43
C ASP A 30 3.21 -21.11 3.75
N TYR A 31 4.24 -20.32 4.11
CA TYR A 31 5.53 -20.86 4.53
C TYR A 31 5.40 -21.76 5.78
N LEU A 32 4.70 -21.28 6.80
CA LEU A 32 4.47 -22.05 8.02
C LEU A 32 3.68 -23.35 7.76
N THR A 33 2.70 -23.27 6.85
CA THR A 33 1.90 -24.42 6.42
C THR A 33 2.76 -25.46 5.70
N ARG A 34 3.59 -25.04 4.77
CA ARG A 34 4.52 -25.93 4.04
C ARG A 34 5.58 -26.56 4.93
N ARG A 35 5.98 -25.85 5.99
CA ARG A 35 6.90 -26.36 7.01
C ARG A 35 6.25 -27.29 8.02
N GLY A 36 4.93 -27.44 7.99
CA GLY A 36 4.19 -28.25 8.98
C GLY A 36 4.12 -27.62 10.37
N THR A 37 4.49 -26.34 10.52
CA THR A 37 4.52 -25.64 11.83
C THR A 37 3.31 -24.72 12.04
N ARG A 38 2.43 -24.58 11.03
CA ARG A 38 1.27 -23.67 11.08
C ARG A 38 0.35 -23.91 12.28
N ALA A 39 0.12 -25.18 12.64
CA ALA A 39 -0.75 -25.56 13.78
C ALA A 39 -0.20 -25.08 15.13
N HIS A 40 1.11 -24.87 15.23
CA HIS A 40 1.80 -24.39 16.43
C HIS A 40 2.17 -22.91 16.36
N SER A 41 1.68 -22.20 15.32
CA SER A 41 2.03 -20.78 15.07
C SER A 41 0.76 -19.94 15.09
N GLN A 42 0.86 -18.77 15.71
CA GLN A 42 -0.14 -17.72 15.63
C GLN A 42 0.33 -16.67 14.62
N VAL A 43 -0.50 -16.37 13.61
CA VAL A 43 -0.25 -15.31 12.63
C VAL A 43 -1.24 -14.19 12.87
N ILE A 44 -0.73 -12.99 13.15
CA ILE A 44 -1.54 -11.83 13.56
C ILE A 44 -1.25 -10.67 12.62
N TYR A 45 -2.29 -10.10 12.05
CA TYR A 45 -2.23 -8.90 11.23
C TYR A 45 -2.87 -7.72 11.95
N ASN A 46 -2.11 -6.65 12.16
CA ASN A 46 -2.58 -5.40 12.74
C ASN A 46 -2.77 -4.35 11.64
N SER A 47 -4.00 -3.91 11.44
CA SER A 47 -4.39 -2.86 10.51
C SER A 47 -4.62 -1.55 11.25
N ASN A 48 -4.12 -0.45 10.70
CA ASN A 48 -4.36 0.89 11.23
C ASN A 48 -5.78 1.42 10.97
N ASN A 49 -6.59 0.70 10.20
CA ASN A 49 -7.97 1.06 9.87
C ASN A 49 -8.89 -0.17 9.80
N GLN A 50 -10.19 0.06 9.55
CA GLN A 50 -11.23 -0.97 9.50
C GLN A 50 -11.25 -1.77 8.20
N ALA A 51 -10.64 -1.28 7.12
CA ALA A 51 -10.58 -1.95 5.83
C ALA A 51 -9.18 -2.53 5.59
N LEU A 52 -9.10 -3.78 5.14
CA LEU A 52 -7.83 -4.40 4.77
C LEU A 52 -7.30 -3.87 3.43
N PHE A 53 -8.20 -3.47 2.52
CA PHE A 53 -7.86 -2.93 1.21
C PHE A 53 -8.83 -1.82 0.81
N SER A 54 -8.44 -0.90 -0.07
CA SER A 54 -9.26 0.25 -0.48
C SER A 54 -10.44 -0.13 -1.37
N VAL A 55 -10.34 -1.22 -2.14
CA VAL A 55 -11.43 -1.76 -2.94
C VAL A 55 -12.28 -2.70 -2.07
N PRO A 56 -13.56 -2.42 -1.81
CA PRO A 56 -14.36 -3.15 -0.81
C PRO A 56 -14.47 -4.65 -1.05
N ILE A 57 -14.73 -5.08 -2.27
CA ILE A 57 -14.85 -6.50 -2.62
C ILE A 57 -13.53 -7.25 -2.39
N VAL A 58 -12.38 -6.61 -2.67
CA VAL A 58 -11.06 -7.18 -2.42
C VAL A 58 -10.78 -7.26 -0.92
N SER A 59 -11.14 -6.21 -0.17
CA SER A 59 -11.02 -6.20 1.30
C SER A 59 -11.80 -7.36 1.92
N GLU A 60 -13.03 -7.59 1.47
CA GLU A 60 -13.84 -8.70 1.96
C GLU A 60 -13.25 -10.06 1.59
N LYS A 61 -12.79 -10.23 0.36
CA LYS A 61 -12.12 -11.46 -0.07
C LYS A 61 -10.87 -11.77 0.76
N VAL A 62 -10.04 -10.76 1.04
CA VAL A 62 -8.88 -10.91 1.92
C VAL A 62 -9.32 -11.32 3.33
N ARG A 63 -10.37 -10.68 3.87
CA ARG A 63 -10.93 -11.01 5.19
C ARG A 63 -11.40 -12.46 5.26
N MET A 64 -12.11 -12.93 4.23
CA MET A 64 -12.54 -14.34 4.13
C MET A 64 -11.34 -15.29 4.15
N LEU A 65 -10.34 -15.05 3.29
CA LEU A 65 -9.13 -15.88 3.22
C LEU A 65 -8.33 -15.87 4.53
N TYR A 66 -8.26 -14.75 5.22
CA TYR A 66 -7.61 -14.66 6.52
C TYR A 66 -8.33 -15.50 7.59
N ARG A 67 -9.68 -15.45 7.60
CA ARG A 67 -10.50 -16.30 8.50
C ARG A 67 -10.31 -17.78 8.19
N GLU A 68 -10.41 -18.19 6.92
CA GLU A 68 -10.22 -19.58 6.46
C GLU A 68 -8.85 -20.13 6.87
N ARG A 69 -7.82 -19.27 6.92
CA ARG A 69 -6.45 -19.65 7.27
C ARG A 69 -6.09 -19.38 8.74
N ASN A 70 -7.08 -19.06 9.54
CA ASN A 70 -6.89 -18.75 10.97
C ASN A 70 -5.84 -17.66 11.21
N ILE A 71 -5.82 -16.61 10.35
CA ILE A 71 -5.02 -15.40 10.55
C ILE A 71 -5.84 -14.42 11.39
N GLN A 72 -5.34 -14.07 12.56
CA GLN A 72 -5.99 -13.10 13.44
C GLN A 72 -5.88 -11.69 12.86
N MET A 73 -6.99 -10.96 12.81
CA MET A 73 -7.04 -9.57 12.35
C MET A 73 -7.39 -8.66 13.52
N ASN A 74 -6.55 -7.65 13.74
CA ASN A 74 -6.81 -6.57 14.67
C ASN A 74 -6.91 -5.25 13.87
N TYR A 75 -7.95 -4.50 14.11
CA TYR A 75 -8.22 -3.22 13.44
C TYR A 75 -7.90 -2.05 14.37
N ASP A 76 -7.71 -0.87 13.76
CA ASP A 76 -7.38 0.38 14.47
C ASP A 76 -6.14 0.23 15.37
N ARG A 77 -5.14 -0.49 14.86
CA ARG A 77 -3.87 -0.76 15.54
C ARG A 77 -2.72 -0.09 14.81
N THR A 78 -2.09 0.88 15.44
CA THR A 78 -0.88 1.54 14.92
C THR A 78 0.30 1.22 15.82
N LEU A 79 1.37 0.68 15.23
CA LEU A 79 2.60 0.37 15.95
C LEU A 79 3.25 1.65 16.47
N GLN A 80 3.55 1.70 17.76
CA GLN A 80 4.13 2.85 18.45
C GLN A 80 5.56 2.60 18.92
N ALA A 81 5.84 1.40 19.41
CA ALA A 81 7.13 1.05 19.98
C ALA A 81 7.38 -0.45 19.92
N ILE A 82 8.65 -0.83 19.93
CA ILE A 82 9.11 -2.21 20.00
C ILE A 82 10.16 -2.31 21.09
N ASP A 83 9.97 -3.21 22.03
CA ASP A 83 10.96 -3.67 22.99
C ASP A 83 11.60 -4.93 22.44
N LEU A 84 12.83 -4.82 21.97
CA LEU A 84 13.54 -5.93 21.33
C LEU A 84 13.98 -6.99 22.34
N ASP A 85 14.35 -6.58 23.56
CA ASP A 85 14.83 -7.50 24.58
C ASP A 85 13.69 -8.37 25.12
N ARG A 86 12.54 -7.76 25.36
CA ARG A 86 11.34 -8.43 25.84
C ARG A 86 10.48 -9.01 24.72
N ARG A 87 10.77 -8.69 23.46
CA ARG A 87 9.98 -9.06 22.29
C ARG A 87 8.51 -8.62 22.41
N ILE A 88 8.29 -7.38 22.81
CA ILE A 88 6.96 -6.79 22.96
C ILE A 88 6.79 -5.64 21.98
N ALA A 89 5.76 -5.71 21.15
CA ALA A 89 5.29 -4.62 20.31
C ALA A 89 4.14 -3.88 21.01
N THR A 90 4.20 -2.55 21.05
CA THR A 90 3.15 -1.70 21.62
C THR A 90 2.40 -1.02 20.50
N PHE A 91 1.10 -1.22 20.45
CA PHE A 91 0.18 -0.60 19.50
C PHE A 91 -0.73 0.41 20.22
N SER A 92 -1.03 1.54 19.57
CA SER A 92 -2.19 2.36 19.94
C SER A 92 -3.48 1.73 19.42
N SER A 93 -4.57 1.93 20.14
CA SER A 93 -5.93 1.57 19.73
C SER A 93 -6.94 2.56 20.31
N PRO A 94 -8.21 2.55 19.87
CA PRO A 94 -9.26 3.38 20.47
C PRO A 94 -9.45 3.18 21.98
N GLN A 95 -9.10 1.98 22.49
CA GLN A 95 -9.21 1.64 23.92
C GLN A 95 -7.92 1.90 24.69
N GLY A 96 -6.90 2.49 24.06
CA GLY A 96 -5.60 2.77 24.67
C GLY A 96 -4.47 1.92 24.09
N LYS A 97 -3.36 1.84 24.83
CA LYS A 97 -2.19 1.07 24.42
C LYS A 97 -2.40 -0.42 24.62
N VAL A 98 -2.01 -1.22 23.63
CA VAL A 98 -2.04 -2.68 23.67
C VAL A 98 -0.65 -3.23 23.44
N GLN A 99 -0.19 -4.09 24.32
CA GLN A 99 1.07 -4.82 24.18
C GLN A 99 0.81 -6.19 23.58
N GLN A 100 1.70 -6.61 22.69
CA GLN A 100 1.65 -7.88 21.98
C GLN A 100 3.05 -8.50 21.94
N GLU A 101 3.19 -9.67 22.52
CA GLU A 101 4.41 -10.46 22.43
C GLU A 101 4.57 -11.02 21.01
N TYR A 102 5.80 -11.23 20.57
CA TYR A 102 6.12 -11.79 19.27
C TYR A 102 7.41 -12.63 19.32
N ASP A 103 7.45 -13.67 18.49
CA ASP A 103 8.69 -14.38 18.12
C ASP A 103 9.25 -13.84 16.81
N PHE A 104 8.38 -13.39 15.89
CA PHE A 104 8.70 -12.73 14.65
C PHE A 104 7.82 -11.50 14.46
N ILE A 105 8.41 -10.38 14.09
CA ILE A 105 7.66 -9.17 13.73
C ILE A 105 8.15 -8.62 12.38
N ASN A 106 7.20 -8.34 11.48
CA ASN A 106 7.47 -7.57 10.27
C ASN A 106 7.11 -6.11 10.51
N VAL A 107 8.11 -5.25 10.55
CA VAL A 107 7.95 -3.82 10.77
C VAL A 107 7.98 -3.08 9.44
N ILE A 108 6.89 -2.39 9.14
CA ILE A 108 6.83 -1.43 8.05
C ILE A 108 6.82 -0.04 8.71
N PRO A 109 7.91 0.73 8.59
CA PRO A 109 7.99 2.06 9.20
C PRO A 109 7.04 3.04 8.49
N PRO A 110 6.66 4.14 9.16
CA PRO A 110 5.95 5.25 8.52
C PRO A 110 6.71 5.75 7.28
N MET A 111 5.97 5.92 6.18
CA MET A 111 6.54 6.34 4.90
C MET A 111 6.33 7.83 4.68
N LYS A 112 7.32 8.48 4.08
CA LYS A 112 7.29 9.90 3.72
C LYS A 112 8.13 10.16 2.48
N ALA A 113 7.95 11.32 1.88
CA ALA A 113 8.78 11.77 0.77
C ALA A 113 10.25 11.99 1.21
N PRO A 114 11.21 11.89 0.30
CA PRO A 114 12.61 12.20 0.60
C PRO A 114 12.78 13.65 1.10
N ASP A 115 13.77 13.88 1.95
CA ASP A 115 14.02 15.19 2.57
C ASP A 115 14.29 16.30 1.55
N VAL A 116 14.92 15.98 0.41
CA VAL A 116 15.13 16.93 -0.69
C VAL A 116 13.82 17.51 -1.23
N VAL A 117 12.76 16.71 -1.26
CA VAL A 117 11.42 17.19 -1.65
C VAL A 117 10.72 17.87 -0.48
N ARG A 118 10.72 17.23 0.69
CA ARG A 118 10.04 17.75 1.89
C ARG A 118 10.51 19.13 2.32
N ASN A 119 11.81 19.40 2.16
CA ASN A 119 12.44 20.67 2.52
C ASN A 119 12.47 21.70 1.39
N SER A 120 11.74 21.45 0.30
CA SER A 120 11.56 22.33 -0.85
C SER A 120 10.17 22.95 -0.87
N PRO A 121 9.86 23.89 -1.77
CA PRO A 121 8.51 24.41 -1.95
C PRO A 121 7.57 23.47 -2.74
N LEU A 122 8.00 22.24 -3.06
CA LEU A 122 7.29 21.35 -3.98
C LEU A 122 6.18 20.48 -3.33
N PRO A 123 6.19 20.13 -2.02
CA PRO A 123 5.13 19.35 -1.43
C PRO A 123 3.78 20.04 -1.41
N TRP A 124 2.73 19.24 -1.25
CA TRP A 124 1.42 19.75 -0.86
C TRP A 124 1.55 20.61 0.40
N PRO A 125 1.09 21.87 0.39
CA PRO A 125 1.17 22.73 1.59
C PRO A 125 0.17 22.34 2.66
N THR A 126 -0.92 21.70 2.29
CA THR A 126 -2.04 21.27 3.16
C THR A 126 -2.69 20.00 2.63
N GLY A 127 -3.57 19.39 3.42
CA GLY A 127 -4.35 18.22 3.02
C GLY A 127 -3.67 16.89 3.30
N ALA A 128 -4.22 15.84 2.72
CA ALA A 128 -3.91 14.45 3.07
C ALA A 128 -2.44 14.05 2.81
N TRP A 129 -1.75 14.72 1.91
CA TRP A 129 -0.37 14.37 1.52
C TRP A 129 0.69 15.33 2.08
N ALA A 130 0.27 16.37 2.80
CA ALA A 130 1.17 17.39 3.32
C ALA A 130 2.08 16.88 4.44
N ASN A 131 1.54 16.07 5.35
CA ASN A 131 2.26 15.60 6.54
C ASN A 131 3.50 14.77 6.18
N GLU A 132 3.39 13.91 5.16
CA GLU A 132 4.48 13.10 4.66
C GLU A 132 5.32 13.82 3.59
N GLY A 133 4.89 15.02 3.16
CA GLY A 133 5.61 15.86 2.20
C GLY A 133 5.59 15.35 0.76
N TRP A 134 4.50 14.68 0.35
CA TRP A 134 4.36 14.20 -1.03
C TRP A 134 4.23 15.37 -2.01
N LEU A 135 4.77 15.19 -3.22
CA LEU A 135 4.81 16.21 -4.27
C LEU A 135 3.40 16.64 -4.68
N GLU A 136 3.18 17.97 -4.74
CA GLU A 136 1.93 18.56 -5.17
C GLU A 136 1.77 18.47 -6.69
N VAL A 137 0.97 17.52 -7.17
CA VAL A 137 0.70 17.35 -8.60
C VAL A 137 -0.79 17.25 -8.88
N ASP A 138 -1.19 17.70 -10.04
CA ASP A 138 -2.51 17.42 -10.57
C ASP A 138 -2.66 15.92 -10.85
N ARG A 139 -3.76 15.33 -10.43
CA ARG A 139 -3.94 13.88 -10.47
C ARG A 139 -4.06 13.29 -11.87
N GLY A 140 -4.45 14.11 -12.85
CA GLY A 140 -4.62 13.70 -14.25
C GLY A 140 -3.35 13.94 -15.08
N THR A 141 -2.80 15.14 -15.03
CA THR A 141 -1.63 15.51 -15.84
C THR A 141 -0.30 15.13 -15.21
N LEU A 142 -0.29 14.86 -13.89
CA LEU A 142 0.91 14.58 -13.08
C LEU A 142 1.90 15.75 -13.04
N ARG A 143 1.47 16.91 -13.51
CA ARG A 143 2.23 18.15 -13.49
C ARG A 143 2.06 18.83 -12.14
N HIS A 144 3.12 19.44 -11.63
CA HIS A 144 3.06 20.19 -10.39
C HIS A 144 2.12 21.40 -10.55
N VAL A 145 1.22 21.59 -9.58
CA VAL A 145 0.15 22.61 -9.67
C VAL A 145 0.71 24.05 -9.73
N ARG A 146 1.80 24.33 -9.00
CA ARG A 146 2.41 25.66 -8.93
C ARG A 146 3.65 25.84 -9.82
N TYR A 147 4.28 24.76 -10.23
CA TYR A 147 5.52 24.77 -11.03
C TYR A 147 5.34 23.92 -12.29
N PRO A 148 4.83 24.48 -13.39
CA PRO A 148 4.38 23.70 -14.55
C PRO A 148 5.50 22.92 -15.26
N ASN A 149 6.76 23.25 -15.02
CA ASN A 149 7.94 22.55 -15.54
C ASN A 149 8.39 21.38 -14.65
N VAL A 150 7.65 21.07 -13.59
CA VAL A 150 7.93 19.94 -12.67
C VAL A 150 6.85 18.88 -12.82
N PHE A 151 7.25 17.63 -12.91
CA PHE A 151 6.36 16.48 -12.97
C PHE A 151 6.65 15.53 -11.81
N GLY A 152 5.61 14.86 -11.29
CA GLY A 152 5.73 13.83 -10.27
C GLY A 152 5.06 12.55 -10.68
N ILE A 153 5.85 11.48 -10.77
CA ILE A 153 5.34 10.13 -11.09
C ILE A 153 5.78 9.12 -10.05
N GLY A 154 5.03 8.06 -9.91
CA GLY A 154 5.31 6.98 -8.96
C GLY A 154 5.11 7.37 -7.51
N ASP A 155 5.99 6.89 -6.67
CA ASP A 155 5.85 6.98 -5.21
C ASP A 155 5.86 8.41 -4.67
N ILE A 156 6.49 9.34 -5.38
CA ILE A 156 6.59 10.74 -4.94
C ILE A 156 5.30 11.52 -5.13
N ALA A 157 4.45 11.13 -6.09
CA ALA A 157 3.24 11.86 -6.42
C ALA A 157 2.22 11.83 -5.28
N GLY A 158 1.78 13.00 -4.82
CA GLY A 158 0.69 13.17 -3.86
C GLY A 158 -0.67 13.06 -4.57
N VAL A 159 -1.04 11.84 -4.96
CA VAL A 159 -2.30 11.52 -5.65
C VAL A 159 -3.00 10.34 -4.97
N PRO A 160 -4.33 10.19 -5.11
CA PRO A 160 -5.11 9.18 -4.37
C PRO A 160 -4.67 7.73 -4.61
N LYS A 161 -4.17 7.44 -5.81
CA LYS A 161 -3.63 6.13 -6.20
C LYS A 161 -2.40 6.37 -7.07
N GLY A 162 -1.45 5.42 -7.07
CA GLY A 162 -0.33 5.57 -8.00
C GLY A 162 1.04 5.20 -7.43
N LYS A 163 1.11 4.82 -6.15
CA LYS A 163 2.38 4.41 -5.53
C LYS A 163 2.65 2.90 -5.76
N THR A 164 2.57 2.47 -7.03
CA THR A 164 2.91 1.10 -7.47
C THR A 164 3.66 1.13 -8.79
N ALA A 165 4.48 0.11 -9.06
CA ALA A 165 5.18 -0.01 -10.36
C ALA A 165 4.21 -0.09 -11.55
N ALA A 166 3.05 -0.73 -11.37
CA ALA A 166 2.02 -0.78 -12.39
C ALA A 166 1.48 0.60 -12.75
N SER A 167 1.26 1.46 -11.75
CA SER A 167 0.83 2.84 -11.95
C SER A 167 1.86 3.65 -12.72
N VAL A 168 3.15 3.51 -12.40
CA VAL A 168 4.26 4.19 -13.10
C VAL A 168 4.24 3.90 -14.60
N LYS A 169 3.96 2.65 -14.99
CA LYS A 169 3.84 2.26 -16.39
C LYS A 169 2.80 3.10 -17.16
N TRP A 170 1.74 3.54 -16.50
CA TRP A 170 0.67 4.36 -17.09
C TRP A 170 0.88 5.87 -16.88
N GLN A 171 1.59 6.24 -15.83
CA GLN A 171 1.92 7.64 -15.54
C GLN A 171 3.01 8.19 -16.47
N VAL A 172 4.03 7.37 -16.77
CA VAL A 172 5.17 7.81 -17.62
C VAL A 172 4.72 8.29 -19.00
N PRO A 173 3.87 7.58 -19.77
CA PRO A 173 3.38 8.08 -21.05
C PRO A 173 2.69 9.44 -20.94
N VAL A 174 1.85 9.65 -19.94
CA VAL A 174 1.14 10.91 -19.71
C VAL A 174 2.12 12.06 -19.45
N ALA A 175 3.09 11.85 -18.55
CA ALA A 175 4.10 12.86 -18.26
C ALA A 175 4.98 13.19 -19.49
N ILE A 176 5.34 12.20 -20.31
CA ILE A 176 6.08 12.38 -21.54
C ILE A 176 5.26 13.16 -22.57
N GLU A 177 3.98 12.84 -22.75
CA GLU A 177 3.09 13.57 -23.66
C GLU A 177 3.02 15.06 -23.31
N HIS A 178 2.84 15.39 -22.03
CA HIS A 178 2.85 16.77 -21.57
C HIS A 178 4.21 17.45 -21.77
N LEU A 179 5.32 16.76 -21.52
CA LEU A 179 6.66 17.29 -21.75
C LEU A 179 6.90 17.58 -23.23
N LEU A 180 6.52 16.67 -24.12
CA LEU A 180 6.65 16.86 -25.57
C LEU A 180 5.73 17.96 -26.12
N ALA A 181 4.54 18.09 -25.54
CA ALA A 181 3.60 19.16 -25.84
C ALA A 181 4.21 20.55 -25.52
N ASP A 182 4.82 20.70 -24.34
CA ASP A 182 5.52 21.91 -23.93
C ASP A 182 6.70 22.23 -24.85
N ILE A 183 7.53 21.25 -25.20
CA ILE A 183 8.69 21.43 -26.08
C ILE A 183 8.26 21.85 -27.51
N SER A 184 7.12 21.31 -27.97
CA SER A 184 6.62 21.55 -29.34
C SER A 184 5.63 22.70 -29.46
N ASP A 185 5.28 23.33 -28.33
CA ASP A 185 4.23 24.35 -28.23
C ASP A 185 2.89 23.85 -28.82
N LYS A 186 2.51 22.62 -28.45
CA LYS A 186 1.28 21.95 -28.88
C LYS A 186 0.41 21.55 -27.69
N PRO A 187 -0.92 21.54 -27.81
CA PRO A 187 -1.79 21.04 -26.77
C PRO A 187 -1.72 19.51 -26.69
N THR A 188 -2.05 18.96 -25.51
CA THR A 188 -2.29 17.53 -25.28
C THR A 188 -3.44 17.36 -24.31
N ASP A 189 -4.21 16.30 -24.49
CA ASP A 189 -5.32 15.87 -23.62
C ASP A 189 -4.97 14.59 -22.82
N ALA A 190 -3.71 14.21 -22.81
CA ALA A 190 -3.25 13.01 -22.09
C ALA A 190 -3.55 13.10 -20.58
N LEU A 191 -4.25 12.11 -20.06
CA LEU A 191 -4.64 12.07 -18.65
C LEU A 191 -4.40 10.68 -18.05
N TYR A 192 -3.82 10.68 -16.86
CA TYR A 192 -3.75 9.49 -16.02
C TYR A 192 -5.07 9.33 -15.25
N THR A 193 -5.69 8.17 -15.38
CA THR A 193 -7.02 7.87 -14.81
C THR A 193 -6.96 7.26 -13.40
N GLY A 194 -5.76 7.14 -12.83
CA GLY A 194 -5.59 6.50 -11.53
C GLY A 194 -5.43 4.98 -11.59
N TYR A 195 -5.26 4.41 -12.79
CA TYR A 195 -5.04 2.97 -12.93
C TYR A 195 -3.91 2.51 -12.01
N THR A 196 -4.19 1.50 -11.23
CA THR A 196 -3.19 0.82 -10.41
C THR A 196 -3.48 -0.67 -10.38
N SER A 197 -2.44 -1.46 -10.21
CA SER A 197 -2.56 -2.91 -10.06
C SER A 197 -1.78 -3.37 -8.85
N CYS A 198 -2.37 -4.29 -8.13
CA CYS A 198 -1.77 -4.92 -6.97
C CYS A 198 -2.03 -6.44 -7.01
N PRO A 199 -1.21 -7.23 -7.72
CA PRO A 199 -1.32 -8.67 -7.63
C PRO A 199 -1.13 -9.13 -6.19
N LEU A 200 -2.18 -9.61 -5.54
CA LEU A 200 -2.15 -10.12 -4.18
C LEU A 200 -1.77 -11.60 -4.19
N ILE A 201 -0.50 -11.90 -3.92
CA ILE A 201 -0.03 -13.26 -3.74
C ILE A 201 -0.70 -13.85 -2.49
N THR A 202 -1.48 -14.91 -2.66
CA THR A 202 -2.23 -15.55 -1.58
C THR A 202 -1.56 -16.84 -1.09
N ARG A 203 -0.71 -17.44 -1.90
CA ARG A 203 0.24 -18.52 -1.56
C ARG A 203 1.25 -18.67 -2.70
N LEU A 204 2.26 -19.51 -2.53
CA LEU A 204 3.21 -19.77 -3.60
C LEU A 204 2.48 -20.33 -4.84
N GLY A 205 2.67 -19.67 -5.99
CA GLY A 205 2.02 -20.04 -7.26
C GLY A 205 0.58 -19.56 -7.42
N GLN A 206 0.02 -18.78 -6.49
CA GLN A 206 -1.34 -18.24 -6.58
C GLN A 206 -1.39 -16.75 -6.23
N ALA A 207 -2.10 -15.98 -7.05
CA ALA A 207 -2.33 -14.56 -6.82
C ALA A 207 -3.75 -14.17 -7.27
N MET A 208 -4.33 -13.19 -6.58
CA MET A 208 -5.47 -12.44 -7.11
C MET A 208 -4.91 -11.24 -7.89
N LEU A 209 -5.32 -11.08 -9.13
CA LEU A 209 -4.99 -9.91 -9.94
C LEU A 209 -6.01 -8.81 -9.63
N VAL A 210 -5.57 -7.77 -8.94
CA VAL A 210 -6.42 -6.65 -8.55
C VAL A 210 -5.98 -5.42 -9.33
N GLU A 211 -6.87 -4.91 -10.18
CA GLU A 211 -6.70 -3.70 -10.98
C GLU A 211 -7.86 -2.76 -10.67
N PHE A 212 -7.56 -1.50 -10.42
CA PHE A 212 -8.57 -0.51 -10.03
C PHE A 212 -8.11 0.92 -10.37
N ASP A 213 -9.05 1.85 -10.36
CA ASP A 213 -8.87 3.26 -10.65
C ASP A 213 -8.87 4.15 -9.39
N TYR A 214 -8.90 5.47 -9.57
CA TYR A 214 -8.99 6.46 -8.49
C TYR A 214 -10.22 6.29 -7.61
N GLU A 215 -11.34 5.91 -8.19
CA GLU A 215 -12.64 5.75 -7.55
C GLU A 215 -12.83 4.38 -6.89
N ASN A 216 -11.79 3.51 -6.93
CA ASN A 216 -11.80 2.10 -6.50
C ASN A 216 -12.70 1.19 -7.34
N ASN A 217 -13.05 1.59 -8.56
CA ASN A 217 -13.71 0.68 -9.50
C ASN A 217 -12.69 -0.35 -9.98
N LEU A 218 -13.14 -1.59 -10.13
CA LEU A 218 -12.32 -2.63 -10.75
C LEU A 218 -12.16 -2.31 -12.24
N VAL A 219 -10.92 -2.37 -12.71
CA VAL A 219 -10.54 -2.19 -14.12
C VAL A 219 -9.94 -3.49 -14.62
N HIS A 220 -10.48 -4.03 -15.70
CA HIS A 220 -10.02 -5.29 -16.25
C HIS A 220 -9.17 -5.05 -17.50
N SER A 221 -7.83 -5.18 -17.37
CA SER A 221 -6.92 -5.18 -18.53
C SER A 221 -6.69 -6.58 -19.11
N PHE A 222 -7.19 -7.63 -18.46
CA PHE A 222 -7.16 -9.00 -18.91
C PHE A 222 -8.56 -9.49 -19.35
N PRO A 223 -8.64 -10.52 -20.22
CA PRO A 223 -9.91 -11.17 -20.54
C PRO A 223 -10.66 -11.64 -19.28
N GLY A 224 -11.99 -11.60 -19.30
CA GLY A 224 -12.84 -11.84 -18.13
C GLY A 224 -12.66 -13.19 -17.42
N PHE A 225 -12.01 -14.18 -18.06
CA PHE A 225 -11.68 -15.46 -17.42
C PHE A 225 -10.47 -15.41 -16.47
N ILE A 226 -9.72 -14.30 -16.45
CA ILE A 226 -8.57 -14.05 -15.53
C ILE A 226 -8.99 -13.11 -14.40
N ALA A 227 -10.04 -12.33 -14.60
CA ALA A 227 -10.57 -11.44 -13.59
C ALA A 227 -11.21 -12.20 -12.42
N PRO A 228 -11.08 -11.74 -11.17
CA PRO A 228 -11.71 -12.36 -10.01
C PRO A 228 -13.23 -12.27 -10.04
#